data_33967f99986c0eee3c212946c46e2d8f
#
_entry.id   33967f99986c0eee3c212946c46e2d8f
#
_cell.length_a   1.000
_cell.length_b   1.000
_cell.length_c   1.000
_cell.angle_alpha   90.00
_cell.angle_beta   90.00
_cell.angle_gamma   90.00
#
_symmetry.space_group_name_H-M   'P 1'
#
loop_
_entity.id
_entity.type
_entity.pdbx_description
1 polymer ?
#
loop_
_entity_poly.entity_id
_entity_poly.type
_entity_poly.pdbx_seq_one_letter_code
_entity_poly.pdbx_strand_id
1 'polypeptide(L)'
;MFTIVEKELLAPGIHKLQVQAPLVAAKAKAGNFVMVRVHAGGERVPFTIAGHDPKRGTITLVVQEAGKSTKAIGMLSVGDVLLDVVGPLGTATPIEPVQRLVA
;
A
#
# COMPACT_ATOMS: atom_id res chain seq x y z
N MET A 1 7.60 -12.51 -1.68
CA MET A 1 7.12 -11.42 -2.56
C MET A 1 5.63 -11.26 -2.39
N PHE A 2 5.10 -10.16 -2.89
CA PHE A 2 3.74 -9.75 -2.57
C PHE A 2 2.95 -9.65 -3.88
N THR A 3 2.00 -10.53 -4.05
CA THR A 3 1.26 -10.67 -5.31
C THR A 3 0.04 -9.76 -5.34
N ILE A 4 -0.18 -9.09 -6.47
CA ILE A 4 -1.39 -8.34 -6.71
C ILE A 4 -2.48 -9.32 -7.09
N VAL A 5 -3.50 -9.44 -6.25
CA VAL A 5 -4.58 -10.43 -6.46
C VAL A 5 -5.83 -9.81 -7.08
N GLU A 6 -6.01 -8.51 -6.95
CA GLU A 6 -7.11 -7.79 -7.59
C GLU A 6 -6.67 -6.38 -7.96
N LYS A 7 -7.25 -5.85 -9.01
CA LYS A 7 -6.97 -4.49 -9.46
C LYS A 7 -8.25 -3.89 -10.04
N GLU A 8 -8.51 -2.64 -9.66
CA GLU A 8 -9.67 -1.91 -10.16
C GLU A 8 -9.27 -0.49 -10.51
N LEU A 9 -9.70 -0.02 -11.66
CA LEU A 9 -9.49 1.37 -12.08
C LEU A 9 -10.64 2.20 -11.49
N LEU A 10 -10.34 3.06 -10.54
CA LEU A 10 -11.35 3.91 -9.90
C LEU A 10 -11.66 5.15 -10.72
N ALA A 11 -10.63 5.70 -11.36
CA ALA A 11 -10.73 6.89 -12.21
C ALA A 11 -9.47 6.91 -13.05
N PRO A 12 -9.41 7.75 -14.11
CA PRO A 12 -8.18 7.85 -14.90
C PRO A 12 -7.00 8.17 -13.99
N GLY A 13 -5.98 7.32 -14.02
CA GLY A 13 -4.79 7.49 -13.20
C GLY A 13 -4.93 7.10 -11.75
N ILE A 14 -6.07 6.54 -11.32
CA ILE A 14 -6.30 6.12 -9.94
C ILE A 14 -6.69 4.65 -9.91
N HIS A 15 -5.86 3.83 -9.28
CA HIS A 15 -6.03 2.38 -9.25
C HIS A 15 -6.20 1.88 -7.82
N LYS A 16 -7.07 0.89 -7.64
CA LYS A 16 -7.20 0.19 -6.36
C LYS A 16 -6.57 -1.19 -6.53
N LEU A 17 -5.61 -1.51 -5.67
CA LEU A 17 -4.91 -2.79 -5.71
C LEU A 17 -5.18 -3.56 -4.44
N GLN A 18 -5.47 -4.87 -4.57
CA GLN A 18 -5.48 -5.79 -3.46
C GLN A 18 -4.18 -6.58 -3.52
N VAL A 19 -3.41 -6.52 -2.47
CA VAL A 19 -2.07 -7.12 -2.42
C VAL A 19 -2.04 -8.20 -1.35
N GLN A 20 -1.51 -9.37 -1.72
CA GLN A 20 -1.36 -10.49 -0.79
C GLN A 20 -0.19 -10.19 0.15
N ALA A 21 -0.50 -9.83 1.39
CA ALA A 21 0.48 -9.50 2.41
C ALA A 21 -0.07 -9.90 3.79
N PRO A 22 -0.07 -11.21 4.10
CA PRO A 22 -0.78 -11.72 5.29
C PRO A 22 -0.30 -11.10 6.61
N LEU A 23 1.01 -10.92 6.76
CA LEU A 23 1.53 -10.36 8.02
C LEU A 23 1.13 -8.90 8.19
N VAL A 24 1.14 -8.15 7.11
CA VAL A 24 0.71 -6.76 7.13
C VAL A 24 -0.78 -6.68 7.41
N ALA A 25 -1.56 -7.50 6.71
CA ALA A 25 -3.02 -7.52 6.86
C ALA A 25 -3.44 -7.83 8.30
N ALA A 26 -2.71 -8.74 8.95
CA ALA A 26 -3.03 -9.14 10.33
C ALA A 26 -2.80 -8.01 11.33
N LYS A 27 -1.88 -7.10 11.03
CA LYS A 27 -1.49 -6.04 11.96
C LYS A 27 -1.98 -4.66 11.56
N ALA A 28 -2.55 -4.52 10.37
CA ALA A 28 -2.93 -3.22 9.83
C ALA A 28 -4.05 -2.58 10.64
N LYS A 29 -3.98 -1.26 10.78
CA LYS A 29 -4.99 -0.45 11.43
C LYS A 29 -5.25 0.78 10.57
N ALA A 30 -6.39 1.40 10.77
CA ALA A 30 -6.74 2.60 10.04
C ALA A 30 -5.66 3.68 10.25
N GLY A 31 -5.23 4.29 9.17
CA GLY A 31 -4.19 5.31 9.20
C GLY A 31 -2.78 4.80 9.04
N ASN A 32 -2.57 3.49 9.07
CA ASN A 32 -1.25 2.93 8.79
C ASN A 32 -0.92 3.07 7.31
N PHE A 33 0.37 3.01 7.01
CA PHE A 33 0.84 3.01 5.64
C PHE A 33 1.90 1.92 5.45
N VAL A 34 2.21 1.62 4.21
CA VAL A 34 3.27 0.67 3.86
C VAL A 34 4.21 1.34 2.87
N MET A 35 5.48 0.92 2.91
CA MET A 35 6.45 1.30 1.90
C MET A 35 6.50 0.17 0.87
N VAL A 36 6.32 0.52 -0.40
CA VAL A 36 6.22 -0.44 -1.49
C VAL A 36 7.37 -0.23 -2.45
N ARG A 37 7.99 -1.32 -2.88
CA ARG A 37 9.05 -1.29 -3.88
C ARG A 37 8.80 -2.40 -4.90
N VAL A 38 8.86 -2.04 -6.19
CA VAL A 38 8.53 -2.98 -7.26
C VAL A 38 9.70 -3.92 -7.54
N HIS A 39 10.92 -3.39 -7.58
CA HIS A 39 12.11 -4.19 -7.88
C HIS A 39 13.32 -3.61 -7.12
N ALA A 40 14.41 -4.38 -7.09
CA ALA A 40 15.56 -4.06 -6.26
C ALA A 40 16.16 -2.68 -6.51
N GLY A 41 16.16 -2.23 -7.76
CA GLY A 41 16.65 -0.89 -8.11
C GLY A 41 15.59 0.18 -8.01
N GLY A 42 14.39 -0.16 -7.58
CA GLY A 42 13.28 0.77 -7.54
C GLY A 42 13.23 1.61 -6.29
N GLU A 43 12.48 2.68 -6.40
CA GLU A 43 12.23 3.58 -5.29
C GLU A 43 11.17 3.01 -4.35
N ARG A 44 11.33 3.23 -3.06
CA ARG A 44 10.28 2.89 -2.09
C ARG A 44 9.28 4.03 -2.04
N VAL A 45 8.00 3.69 -2.17
CA VAL A 45 6.93 4.67 -2.22
C VAL A 45 5.93 4.37 -1.10
N PRO A 46 5.52 5.36 -0.32
CA PRO A 46 4.53 5.14 0.75
C PRO A 46 3.12 5.15 0.21
N PHE A 47 2.31 4.22 0.69
CA PHE A 47 0.89 4.18 0.39
C PHE A 47 0.10 3.96 1.67
N THR A 48 -0.94 4.77 1.89
CA THR A 48 -1.85 4.56 2.99
C THR A 48 -2.65 3.29 2.75
N ILE A 49 -2.81 2.49 3.80
CA ILE A 49 -3.64 1.29 3.73
C ILE A 49 -5.10 1.73 3.75
N ALA A 50 -5.79 1.53 2.64
CA ALA A 50 -7.19 1.92 2.50
C ALA A 50 -8.14 0.87 3.08
N GLY A 51 -7.66 -0.37 3.22
CA GLY A 51 -8.44 -1.45 3.81
C GLY A 51 -7.57 -2.67 3.98
N HIS A 52 -8.06 -3.63 4.74
CA HIS A 52 -7.33 -4.88 4.93
C HIS A 52 -8.32 -6.00 5.24
N ASP A 53 -7.93 -7.22 4.90
CA ASP A 53 -8.72 -8.41 5.18
C ASP A 53 -7.80 -9.46 5.79
N PRO A 54 -7.78 -9.57 7.12
CA PRO A 54 -6.90 -10.54 7.79
C PRO A 54 -7.20 -11.99 7.41
N LYS A 55 -8.45 -12.29 7.07
CA LYS A 55 -8.83 -13.66 6.70
C LYS A 55 -8.23 -14.04 5.36
N ARG A 56 -8.26 -13.13 4.40
CA ARG A 56 -7.69 -13.35 3.08
C ARG A 56 -6.20 -13.05 3.04
N GLY A 57 -5.70 -12.34 4.04
CA GLY A 57 -4.31 -11.92 4.07
C GLY A 57 -3.99 -10.85 3.04
N THR A 58 -4.95 -9.97 2.75
CA THR A 58 -4.77 -8.93 1.75
C THR A 58 -4.87 -7.54 2.34
N ILE A 59 -4.20 -6.59 1.69
CA ILE A 59 -4.35 -5.17 2.00
C ILE A 59 -4.79 -4.44 0.73
N THR A 60 -5.52 -3.35 0.92
CA THR A 60 -6.00 -2.52 -0.19
C THR A 60 -5.18 -1.25 -0.25
N LEU A 61 -4.63 -0.96 -1.41
CA LEU A 61 -3.88 0.26 -1.67
C LEU A 61 -4.55 1.02 -2.79
N VAL A 62 -4.61 2.35 -2.65
CA VAL A 62 -5.09 3.23 -3.71
C VAL A 62 -3.88 3.94 -4.27
N VAL A 63 -3.62 3.74 -5.56
CA VAL A 63 -2.45 4.27 -6.23
C VAL A 63 -2.87 5.36 -7.18
N GLN A 64 -2.43 6.59 -6.91
CA GLN A 64 -2.65 7.71 -7.81
C GLN A 64 -1.37 7.94 -8.61
N GLU A 65 -1.49 7.94 -9.93
CA GLU A 65 -0.33 8.14 -10.81
C GLU A 65 0.07 9.62 -10.76
N ALA A 66 1.08 9.91 -9.95
CA ALA A 66 1.53 11.27 -9.74
C ALA A 66 3.01 11.47 -10.10
N GLY A 67 3.71 10.39 -10.44
CA GLY A 67 5.11 10.45 -10.78
C GLY A 67 5.54 9.13 -11.37
N LYS A 68 6.83 9.01 -11.69
CA LYS A 68 7.36 7.84 -12.37
C LYS A 68 7.11 6.54 -11.60
N SER A 69 7.38 6.56 -10.29
CA SER A 69 7.26 5.36 -9.48
C SER A 69 5.80 4.93 -9.29
N THR A 70 4.90 5.88 -9.03
CA THR A 70 3.48 5.55 -8.86
C THR A 70 2.87 5.13 -10.17
N LYS A 71 3.31 5.70 -11.29
CA LYS A 71 2.84 5.28 -12.60
C LYS A 71 3.26 3.84 -12.89
N ALA A 72 4.50 3.48 -12.55
CA ALA A 72 4.97 2.12 -12.74
C ALA A 72 4.15 1.12 -11.94
N ILE A 73 3.81 1.47 -10.69
CA ILE A 73 2.98 0.61 -9.85
C ILE A 73 1.56 0.51 -10.41
N GLY A 74 1.01 1.62 -10.89
CA GLY A 74 -0.32 1.63 -11.48
C GLY A 74 -0.44 0.83 -12.77
N MET A 75 0.68 0.55 -13.43
CA MET A 75 0.69 -0.26 -14.64
C MET A 75 0.80 -1.75 -14.40
N LEU A 76 1.02 -2.17 -13.15
CA LEU A 76 1.09 -3.58 -12.81
C LEU A 76 -0.30 -4.21 -12.93
N SER A 77 -0.32 -5.50 -13.20
CA SER A 77 -1.55 -6.26 -13.39
C SER A 77 -1.72 -7.31 -12.31
N VAL A 78 -2.92 -7.88 -12.23
CA VAL A 78 -3.17 -9.02 -11.36
C VAL A 78 -2.19 -10.14 -11.73
N GLY A 79 -1.54 -10.70 -10.72
CA GLY A 79 -0.51 -11.72 -10.91
C GLY A 79 0.89 -11.16 -10.86
N ASP A 80 1.06 -9.87 -11.06
CA ASP A 80 2.37 -9.24 -10.89
C ASP A 80 2.70 -9.18 -9.40
N VAL A 81 3.99 -9.08 -9.10
CA VAL A 81 4.47 -9.09 -7.71
C VAL A 81 5.20 -7.80 -7.39
N LEU A 82 5.11 -7.42 -6.13
CA LEU A 82 5.91 -6.35 -5.56
C LEU A 82 7.07 -6.98 -4.80
N LEU A 83 8.26 -6.41 -4.92
CA LEU A 83 9.42 -6.95 -4.22
C LEU A 83 9.28 -6.77 -2.72
N ASP A 84 8.96 -5.56 -2.28
CA ASP A 84 8.83 -5.24 -0.86
C ASP A 84 7.50 -4.58 -0.58
N VAL A 85 6.89 -4.99 0.53
CA VAL A 85 5.81 -4.26 1.19
C VAL A 85 6.18 -4.26 2.66
N VAL A 86 6.64 -3.13 3.16
CA VAL A 86 7.14 -3.00 4.52
C VAL A 86 6.11 -2.27 5.38
N GLY A 87 5.67 -2.89 6.44
CA GLY A 87 4.71 -2.28 7.35
C GLY A 87 3.92 -3.33 8.11
N PRO A 88 2.83 -2.91 8.78
CA PRO A 88 2.27 -1.56 8.77
C PRO A 88 3.15 -0.56 9.49
N LEU A 89 3.23 0.64 8.97
CA LEU A 89 4.02 1.71 9.52
C LEU A 89 3.10 2.84 9.99
N GLY A 90 3.68 3.74 10.77
CA GLY A 90 2.92 4.82 11.36
C GLY A 90 2.35 4.40 12.70
N THR A 91 2.06 5.38 13.54
CA THR A 91 1.50 5.08 14.84
C THR A 91 -0.01 5.11 14.78
N ALA A 92 -0.63 4.14 15.40
CA ALA A 92 -2.07 4.15 15.60
C ALA A 92 -2.45 5.00 16.81
N THR A 93 -1.54 5.83 17.30
CA THR A 93 -1.75 6.67 18.46
C THR A 93 -2.71 7.78 18.09
N PRO A 94 -3.69 7.93 18.88
CA PRO A 94 -4.56 9.06 18.64
C PRO A 94 -3.81 10.34 18.91
N ILE A 95 -3.32 10.60 19.12
CA ILE A 95 -2.77 11.56 19.42
C ILE A 95 -2.65 12.46 19.49
N GLU A 96 -2.46 12.77 19.81
CA GLU A 96 -2.33 13.60 19.81
C GLU A 96 -2.02 14.26 19.00
N PRO A 97 -2.35 14.87 18.95
CA PRO A 97 -2.13 15.51 18.08
C PRO A 97 -1.29 16.16 17.92
N VAL A 98 -1.05 16.25 18.36
CA VAL A 98 -0.32 16.90 18.25
C VAL A 98 0.57 16.83 17.88
N GLN A 99 0.76 16.68 18.08
CA GLN A 99 1.50 16.78 17.79
C GLN A 99 1.83 16.60 16.92
N ARG A 100 1.76 16.63 16.81
CA ARG A 100 2.07 16.70 16.11
C ARG A 100 2.15 16.69 15.30
N LEU A 101 2.06 16.69 15.37
CA LEU A 101 2.26 16.94 14.69
C LEU A 101 2.74 17.03 14.19
N VAL A 102 3.11 17.01 14.33
CA VAL A 102 3.61 17.35 13.95
C VAL A 102 3.87 17.29 13.46
N ALA A 103 4.01 17.36 13.42
CA ALA A 103 4.19 17.62 13.02
C ALA A 103 4.20 17.70 12.80
#